data_f5093b58b86885dd7439b00b3a51dd93
#
_entry.id   f5093b58b86885dd7439b00b3a51dd93
#
_cell.length_a   1.000
_cell.length_b   1.000
_cell.length_c   1.000
_cell.angle_alpha   90.00
_cell.angle_beta   90.00
_cell.angle_gamma   90.00
#
_symmetry.space_group_name_H-M   'P 1'
#
loop_
_entity.id
_entity.type
_entity.pdbx_description
1 polymer ?
#
loop_
_entity_poly.entity_id
_entity_poly.type
_entity_poly.pdbx_seq_one_letter_code
_entity_poly.pdbx_strand_id
1 'polypeptide(L)'
;VPEAPEQAEARRANALVRAISTPRYASYLRAAGQDNDLARRIYVWDRDLATAVLADLAIVEVALRNAMHTALSTAYGPTWYEQISLDDRSQGQITRAWRYLVNPAQADPTTPGRLIAQCMFGMWVNLLDAGGYAGKPPRRSHADYENLWRTTLNTAFPGGRAEARNDADPSARFTRAWVHSIAKTVNVLRNRVAHHEPLHNGFPLPGQQTGQHQPARRLTAAAGIESYMKLTRMIDRDLAEWITHNTRVQQLLADRPQ
;
A
#
# COMPACT_ATOMS: atom_id res chain seq x y z
N VAL A 1 25.52 11.78 42.61
CA VAL A 1 24.13 12.04 43.05
C VAL A 1 23.24 11.43 41.98
N PRO A 2 22.27 10.59 42.32
CA PRO A 2 21.35 10.07 41.32
C PRO A 2 20.57 11.23 40.67
N GLU A 3 20.40 11.14 39.34
CA GLU A 3 19.65 12.11 38.54
C GLU A 3 18.18 12.17 39.00
N ALA A 4 17.62 13.36 39.13
CA ALA A 4 16.21 13.52 39.48
C ALA A 4 15.31 12.93 38.37
N PRO A 5 14.18 12.27 38.70
CA PRO A 5 13.31 11.62 37.69
C PRO A 5 12.87 12.55 36.56
N GLU A 6 12.57 13.80 36.85
CA GLU A 6 12.19 14.84 35.88
C GLU A 6 13.33 15.18 34.90
N GLN A 7 14.57 15.26 35.42
CA GLN A 7 15.75 15.50 34.56
C GLN A 7 16.01 14.32 33.63
N ALA A 8 15.85 13.09 34.13
CA ALA A 8 15.97 11.91 33.33
C ALA A 8 14.89 11.83 32.21
N GLU A 9 13.66 12.24 32.50
CA GLU A 9 12.59 12.31 31.54
C GLU A 9 12.84 13.37 30.45
N ALA A 10 13.21 14.59 30.87
CA ALA A 10 13.58 15.66 29.93
C ALA A 10 14.75 15.26 29.02
N ARG A 11 15.77 14.57 29.57
CA ARG A 11 16.89 14.06 28.80
C ARG A 11 16.45 13.03 27.75
N ARG A 12 15.58 12.07 28.14
CA ARG A 12 15.01 11.07 27.19
C ARG A 12 14.18 11.73 26.09
N ALA A 13 13.31 12.69 26.45
CA ALA A 13 12.49 13.44 25.51
C ALA A 13 13.36 14.20 24.48
N ASN A 14 14.43 14.86 24.95
CA ASN A 14 15.37 15.54 24.07
C ASN A 14 16.17 14.57 23.18
N ALA A 15 16.48 13.36 23.66
CA ALA A 15 17.14 12.34 22.84
C ALA A 15 16.27 11.91 21.67
N LEU A 16 14.96 11.72 21.87
CA LEU A 16 14.01 11.42 20.80
C LEU A 16 14.01 12.53 19.74
N VAL A 17 13.85 13.79 20.15
CA VAL A 17 13.81 14.93 19.20
C VAL A 17 15.10 15.02 18.38
N ARG A 18 16.28 14.83 19.02
CA ARG A 18 17.56 14.80 18.29
C ARG A 18 17.63 13.66 17.27
N ALA A 19 17.13 12.47 17.63
CA ALA A 19 17.18 11.29 16.77
C ALA A 19 16.32 11.41 15.51
N ILE A 20 15.12 12.02 15.63
CA ILE A 20 14.18 12.16 14.50
C ILE A 20 14.41 13.41 13.65
N SER A 21 15.32 14.27 14.03
CA SER A 21 15.66 15.57 13.46
C SER A 21 14.61 16.69 13.65
N THR A 22 15.08 17.92 13.77
CA THR A 22 14.22 19.10 13.93
C THR A 22 13.22 19.30 12.79
N PRO A 23 13.59 19.19 11.51
CA PRO A 23 12.64 19.36 10.41
C PRO A 23 11.48 18.36 10.46
N ARG A 24 11.76 17.11 10.83
CA ARG A 24 10.73 16.07 10.95
C ARG A 24 9.81 16.33 12.15
N TYR A 25 10.37 16.69 13.29
CA TYR A 25 9.62 17.00 14.51
C TYR A 25 8.74 18.24 14.39
N ALA A 26 9.16 19.22 13.56
CA ALA A 26 8.41 20.45 13.35
C ALA A 26 6.97 20.25 12.84
N SER A 27 6.69 19.15 12.13
CA SER A 27 5.32 18.85 11.70
C SER A 27 4.41 18.48 12.87
N TYR A 28 4.95 17.77 13.87
CA TYR A 28 4.24 17.39 15.09
C TYR A 28 4.06 18.58 16.05
N LEU A 29 5.08 19.44 16.15
CA LEU A 29 4.97 20.70 16.90
C LEU A 29 3.86 21.60 16.36
N ARG A 30 3.76 21.76 15.04
CA ARG A 30 2.66 22.51 14.42
C ARG A 30 1.30 21.89 14.70
N ALA A 31 1.19 20.56 14.64
CA ALA A 31 -0.05 19.84 14.95
C ALA A 31 -0.45 19.97 16.42
N ALA A 32 0.52 20.16 17.32
CA ALA A 32 0.37 20.32 18.76
C ALA A 32 0.25 21.79 19.22
N GLY A 33 0.11 22.76 18.31
CA GLY A 33 0.06 24.18 18.69
C GLY A 33 1.32 24.66 19.43
N GLN A 34 2.50 24.09 19.14
CA GLN A 34 3.81 24.33 19.78
C GLN A 34 3.96 23.73 21.18
N ASP A 35 3.01 22.91 21.65
CA ASP A 35 3.16 22.12 22.86
C ASP A 35 4.08 20.91 22.60
N ASN A 36 5.24 20.89 23.28
CA ASN A 36 6.23 19.83 23.11
C ASN A 36 5.76 18.48 23.66
N ASP A 37 4.99 18.45 24.73
CA ASP A 37 4.50 17.21 25.34
C ASP A 37 3.42 16.58 24.47
N LEU A 38 2.51 17.39 23.98
CA LEU A 38 1.50 16.95 23.01
C LEU A 38 2.17 16.50 21.71
N ALA A 39 3.16 17.22 21.20
CA ALA A 39 3.89 16.84 19.99
C ALA A 39 4.57 15.46 20.12
N ARG A 40 5.17 15.15 21.28
CA ARG A 40 5.75 13.84 21.57
C ARG A 40 4.68 12.75 21.63
N ARG A 41 3.54 13.02 22.27
CA ARG A 41 2.42 12.08 22.32
C ARG A 41 1.86 11.80 20.91
N ILE A 42 1.68 12.82 20.08
CA ILE A 42 1.26 12.66 18.69
C ILE A 42 2.30 11.85 17.89
N TYR A 43 3.59 12.08 18.09
CA TYR A 43 4.64 11.31 17.41
C TYR A 43 4.60 9.81 17.77
N VAL A 44 4.46 9.51 19.07
CA VAL A 44 4.37 8.11 19.54
C VAL A 44 3.12 7.44 19.00
N TRP A 45 1.98 8.12 19.09
CA TRP A 45 0.71 7.65 18.52
C TRP A 45 0.80 7.40 17.02
N ASP A 46 1.39 8.33 16.26
CA ASP A 46 1.55 8.21 14.79
C ASP A 46 2.42 7.02 14.40
N ARG A 47 3.52 6.77 15.15
CA ARG A 47 4.37 5.59 15.02
C ARG A 47 3.57 4.30 15.26
N ASP A 48 2.79 4.25 16.32
CA ASP A 48 2.04 3.06 16.70
C ASP A 48 0.91 2.79 15.69
N LEU A 49 0.22 3.82 15.21
CA LEU A 49 -0.75 3.73 14.13
C LEU A 49 -0.10 3.22 12.84
N ALA A 50 1.03 3.80 12.43
CA ALA A 50 1.75 3.37 11.22
C ALA A 50 2.20 1.91 11.31
N THR A 51 2.64 1.46 12.48
CA THR A 51 3.03 0.06 12.72
C THR A 51 1.84 -0.89 12.63
N ALA A 52 0.71 -0.55 13.22
CA ALA A 52 -0.51 -1.35 13.13
C ALA A 52 -1.04 -1.42 11.69
N VAL A 53 -1.06 -0.30 10.98
CA VAL A 53 -1.43 -0.24 9.56
C VAL A 53 -0.49 -1.10 8.69
N LEU A 54 0.82 -1.07 8.96
CA LEU A 54 1.79 -1.90 8.22
C LEU A 54 1.56 -3.39 8.46
N ALA A 55 1.18 -3.80 9.68
CA ALA A 55 0.86 -5.18 9.99
C ALA A 55 -0.37 -5.68 9.20
N ASP A 56 -1.44 -4.88 9.15
CA ASP A 56 -2.62 -5.22 8.35
C ASP A 56 -2.27 -5.26 6.85
N LEU A 57 -1.53 -4.28 6.36
CA LEU A 57 -1.11 -4.21 4.95
C LEU A 57 -0.23 -5.37 4.51
N ALA A 58 0.54 -5.97 5.41
CA ALA A 58 1.31 -7.19 5.10
C ALA A 58 0.38 -8.36 4.74
N ILE A 59 -0.75 -8.49 5.43
CA ILE A 59 -1.78 -9.49 5.12
C ILE A 59 -2.47 -9.18 3.79
N VAL A 60 -2.86 -7.92 3.59
CA VAL A 60 -3.53 -7.46 2.36
C VAL A 60 -2.63 -7.63 1.13
N GLU A 61 -1.31 -7.37 1.26
CA GLU A 61 -0.33 -7.56 0.19
C GLU A 61 -0.25 -9.03 -0.23
N VAL A 62 -0.21 -9.95 0.73
CA VAL A 62 -0.21 -11.40 0.46
C VAL A 62 -1.53 -11.83 -0.17
N ALA A 63 -2.66 -11.35 0.32
CA ALA A 63 -3.99 -11.69 -0.20
C ALA A 63 -4.15 -11.22 -1.66
N LEU A 64 -3.82 -9.97 -1.96
CA LEU A 64 -3.88 -9.41 -3.31
C LEU A 64 -2.99 -10.20 -4.29
N ARG A 65 -1.75 -10.43 -3.88
CA ARG A 65 -0.79 -11.21 -4.68
C ARG A 65 -1.33 -12.59 -5.00
N ASN A 66 -1.81 -13.32 -3.98
CA ASN A 66 -2.29 -14.68 -4.17
C ASN A 66 -3.57 -14.73 -5.01
N ALA A 67 -4.52 -13.82 -4.80
CA ALA A 67 -5.75 -13.77 -5.59
C ALA A 67 -5.46 -13.51 -7.09
N MET A 68 -4.61 -12.52 -7.38
CA MET A 68 -4.25 -12.20 -8.76
C MET A 68 -3.37 -13.30 -9.38
N HIS A 69 -2.41 -13.86 -8.64
CA HIS A 69 -1.60 -15.00 -9.11
C HIS A 69 -2.46 -16.21 -9.42
N THR A 70 -3.42 -16.55 -8.58
CA THR A 70 -4.34 -17.66 -8.80
C THR A 70 -5.18 -17.44 -10.06
N ALA A 71 -5.75 -16.25 -10.24
CA ALA A 71 -6.51 -15.91 -11.44
C ALA A 71 -5.67 -16.06 -12.73
N LEU A 72 -4.45 -15.51 -12.72
CA LEU A 72 -3.52 -15.59 -13.84
C LEU A 72 -3.03 -17.02 -14.10
N SER A 73 -2.71 -17.77 -13.05
CA SER A 73 -2.26 -19.16 -13.17
C SER A 73 -3.35 -20.09 -13.67
N THR A 74 -4.60 -19.83 -13.31
CA THR A 74 -5.75 -20.60 -13.85
C THR A 74 -5.92 -20.37 -15.33
N ALA A 75 -5.69 -19.15 -15.82
CA ALA A 75 -5.87 -18.81 -17.24
C ALA A 75 -4.65 -19.15 -18.12
N TYR A 76 -3.43 -18.99 -17.61
CA TYR A 76 -2.19 -19.03 -18.39
C TYR A 76 -1.14 -20.01 -17.84
N GLY A 77 -1.45 -20.75 -16.77
CA GLY A 77 -0.49 -21.63 -16.12
C GLY A 77 0.40 -20.92 -15.09
N PRO A 78 1.20 -21.68 -14.32
CA PRO A 78 1.99 -21.15 -13.20
C PRO A 78 3.06 -20.15 -13.61
N THR A 79 3.53 -20.21 -14.86
CA THR A 79 4.51 -19.27 -15.46
C THR A 79 3.82 -18.20 -16.31
N TRP A 80 2.62 -17.76 -15.96
CA TRP A 80 1.80 -16.78 -16.68
C TRP A 80 2.57 -15.52 -17.12
N TYR A 81 3.58 -15.11 -16.35
CA TYR A 81 4.43 -13.95 -16.64
C TYR A 81 5.31 -14.12 -17.89
N GLU A 82 5.42 -15.33 -18.41
CA GLU A 82 6.07 -15.64 -19.68
C GLU A 82 5.06 -15.73 -20.83
N GLN A 83 3.76 -15.85 -20.53
CA GLN A 83 2.69 -16.07 -21.50
C GLN A 83 1.94 -14.80 -21.88
N ILE A 84 1.93 -13.78 -20.97
CA ILE A 84 1.24 -12.53 -21.22
C ILE A 84 2.23 -11.40 -21.57
N SER A 85 1.77 -10.43 -22.35
CA SER A 85 2.55 -9.24 -22.64
C SER A 85 2.57 -8.33 -21.42
N LEU A 86 3.73 -8.20 -20.78
CA LEU A 86 3.96 -7.28 -19.68
C LEU A 86 4.58 -5.96 -20.18
N ASP A 87 4.16 -4.83 -19.63
CA ASP A 87 4.85 -3.55 -19.87
C ASP A 87 6.25 -3.55 -19.23
N ASP A 88 7.11 -2.62 -19.64
CA ASP A 88 8.49 -2.55 -19.17
C ASP A 88 8.61 -2.41 -17.64
N ARG A 89 7.62 -1.78 -16.98
CA ARG A 89 7.59 -1.64 -15.52
C ARG A 89 7.37 -2.98 -14.83
N SER A 90 6.37 -3.72 -15.28
CA SER A 90 6.01 -5.04 -14.73
C SER A 90 7.07 -6.08 -15.07
N GLN A 91 7.57 -6.09 -16.33
CA GLN A 91 8.67 -6.96 -16.73
C GLN A 91 9.95 -6.69 -15.93
N GLY A 92 10.26 -5.43 -15.65
CA GLY A 92 11.39 -5.05 -14.81
C GLY A 92 11.28 -5.58 -13.37
N GLN A 93 10.07 -5.69 -12.82
CA GLN A 93 9.87 -6.27 -11.49
C GLN A 93 10.04 -7.79 -11.50
N ILE A 94 9.53 -8.49 -12.51
CA ILE A 94 9.78 -9.94 -12.71
C ILE A 94 11.28 -10.20 -12.84
N THR A 95 11.97 -9.43 -13.69
CA THR A 95 13.43 -9.55 -13.87
C THR A 95 14.19 -9.31 -12.55
N ARG A 96 13.74 -8.36 -11.75
CA ARG A 96 14.35 -8.10 -10.43
C ARG A 96 14.09 -9.25 -9.46
N ALA A 97 12.87 -9.80 -9.44
CA ALA A 97 12.50 -10.93 -8.60
C ALA A 97 13.37 -12.15 -8.88
N TRP A 98 13.66 -12.44 -10.16
CA TRP A 98 14.57 -13.51 -10.57
C TRP A 98 15.98 -13.37 -9.96
N ARG A 99 16.50 -12.14 -9.77
CA ARG A 99 17.83 -11.91 -9.19
C ARG A 99 17.92 -12.27 -7.71
N TYR A 100 16.77 -12.32 -7.01
CA TYR A 100 16.71 -12.70 -5.60
C TYR A 100 16.47 -14.20 -5.38
N LEU A 101 16.18 -14.96 -6.45
CA LEU A 101 16.10 -16.40 -6.34
C LEU A 101 17.50 -17.02 -6.31
N VAL A 102 17.74 -17.83 -5.28
CA VAL A 102 18.98 -18.62 -5.19
C VAL A 102 18.89 -19.76 -6.20
N ASN A 103 19.91 -19.88 -7.07
CA ASN A 103 20.02 -20.90 -8.12
C ASN A 103 18.86 -20.91 -9.13
N PRO A 104 18.66 -19.83 -9.92
CA PRO A 104 17.61 -19.81 -10.95
C PRO A 104 17.78 -20.89 -12.03
N ALA A 105 18.98 -21.46 -12.16
CA ALA A 105 19.24 -22.59 -13.06
C ALA A 105 18.66 -23.93 -12.58
N GLN A 106 18.23 -24.03 -11.33
CA GLN A 106 17.56 -25.20 -10.75
C GLN A 106 16.06 -24.90 -10.56
N ALA A 107 15.36 -24.58 -11.67
CA ALA A 107 13.92 -24.39 -11.64
C ALA A 107 13.24 -25.71 -11.25
N ASP A 108 12.39 -25.65 -10.25
CA ASP A 108 11.53 -26.73 -9.77
C ASP A 108 10.06 -26.29 -9.78
N PRO A 109 9.08 -27.19 -9.54
CA PRO A 109 7.66 -26.82 -9.54
C PRO A 109 7.27 -25.70 -8.56
N THR A 110 8.12 -25.41 -7.55
CA THR A 110 7.86 -24.34 -6.57
C THR A 110 8.42 -22.98 -7.01
N THR A 111 9.26 -22.95 -8.04
CA THR A 111 9.94 -21.75 -8.54
C THR A 111 8.99 -20.61 -8.90
N PRO A 112 7.86 -20.84 -9.64
CA PRO A 112 6.92 -19.78 -9.95
C PRO A 112 6.37 -19.09 -8.69
N GLY A 113 5.92 -19.85 -7.68
CA GLY A 113 5.43 -19.29 -6.43
C GLY A 113 6.49 -18.51 -5.66
N ARG A 114 7.74 -18.98 -5.66
CA ARG A 114 8.87 -18.28 -5.03
C ARG A 114 9.20 -16.97 -5.75
N LEU A 115 9.16 -16.97 -7.09
CA LEU A 115 9.35 -15.77 -7.91
C LEU A 115 8.28 -14.72 -7.58
N ILE A 116 7.02 -15.13 -7.59
CA ILE A 116 5.88 -14.27 -7.31
C ILE A 116 5.95 -13.71 -5.89
N ALA A 117 6.45 -14.47 -4.92
CA ALA A 117 6.65 -14.00 -3.55
C ALA A 117 7.69 -12.86 -3.43
N GLN A 118 8.61 -12.73 -4.39
CA GLN A 118 9.57 -11.63 -4.45
C GLN A 118 9.00 -10.36 -5.12
N CYS A 119 7.83 -10.46 -5.77
CA CYS A 119 7.21 -9.31 -6.41
C CYS A 119 6.60 -8.38 -5.35
N MET A 120 6.97 -7.09 -5.42
CA MET A 120 6.47 -6.06 -4.52
C MET A 120 5.00 -5.71 -4.82
N PHE A 121 4.31 -5.11 -3.83
CA PHE A 121 2.92 -4.66 -3.96
C PHE A 121 2.67 -3.84 -5.25
N GLY A 122 3.60 -2.94 -5.59
CA GLY A 122 3.50 -2.11 -6.78
C GLY A 122 3.42 -2.86 -8.11
N MET A 123 3.92 -4.11 -8.19
CA MET A 123 3.74 -4.91 -9.38
C MET A 123 2.27 -5.27 -9.62
N TRP A 124 1.57 -5.68 -8.58
CA TRP A 124 0.15 -6.05 -8.64
C TRP A 124 -0.71 -4.84 -8.98
N VAL A 125 -0.36 -3.67 -8.44
CA VAL A 125 -1.01 -2.40 -8.80
C VAL A 125 -0.76 -2.03 -10.26
N ASN A 126 0.44 -2.26 -10.80
CA ASN A 126 0.75 -2.01 -12.20
C ASN A 126 -0.09 -2.88 -13.16
N LEU A 127 -0.35 -4.15 -12.81
CA LEU A 127 -1.21 -5.03 -13.61
C LEU A 127 -2.69 -4.60 -13.64
N LEU A 128 -3.09 -3.74 -12.71
CA LEU A 128 -4.41 -3.11 -12.68
C LEU A 128 -4.44 -1.75 -13.40
N ASP A 129 -3.30 -1.19 -13.79
CA ASP A 129 -3.22 0.04 -14.59
C ASP A 129 -3.66 -0.20 -16.05
N ALA A 130 -3.77 0.84 -16.86
CA ALA A 130 -4.14 0.74 -18.27
C ALA A 130 -3.17 -0.10 -19.13
N GLY A 131 -2.01 -0.39 -18.58
CA GLY A 131 -0.88 -0.96 -19.28
C GLY A 131 0.06 0.13 -19.80
N GLY A 132 1.20 -0.31 -20.30
CA GLY A 132 2.24 0.55 -20.82
C GLY A 132 2.94 -0.09 -21.99
N TYR A 133 4.01 0.53 -22.45
CA TYR A 133 4.79 0.00 -23.55
C TYR A 133 5.77 -1.08 -23.07
N ALA A 134 5.97 -2.08 -23.93
CA ALA A 134 6.96 -3.14 -23.81
C ALA A 134 7.96 -3.07 -24.97
N GLY A 135 9.26 -3.11 -24.65
CA GLY A 135 10.33 -3.10 -25.64
C GLY A 135 10.62 -1.74 -26.26
N LYS A 136 11.56 -1.76 -27.23
CA LYS A 136 12.04 -0.55 -27.92
C LYS A 136 11.62 -0.54 -29.39
N PRO A 137 11.46 0.65 -30.01
CA PRO A 137 11.25 0.72 -31.47
C PRO A 137 12.35 -0.05 -32.23
N PRO A 138 12.03 -0.71 -33.36
CA PRO A 138 10.72 -0.78 -34.00
C PRO A 138 9.76 -1.86 -33.44
N ARG A 139 10.21 -2.68 -32.47
CA ARG A 139 9.43 -3.80 -31.92
C ARG A 139 8.67 -3.43 -30.64
N ARG A 140 8.36 -2.15 -30.45
CA ARG A 140 7.62 -1.66 -29.30
C ARG A 140 6.15 -2.06 -29.43
N SER A 141 5.61 -2.72 -28.40
CA SER A 141 4.20 -3.10 -28.29
C SER A 141 3.56 -2.44 -27.07
N HIS A 142 2.23 -2.43 -26.99
CA HIS A 142 1.51 -1.95 -25.83
C HIS A 142 0.88 -3.15 -25.11
N ALA A 143 1.11 -3.27 -23.81
CA ALA A 143 0.47 -4.29 -22.97
C ALA A 143 -0.99 -3.88 -22.72
N ASP A 144 -1.95 -4.70 -23.18
CA ASP A 144 -3.39 -4.47 -23.02
C ASP A 144 -3.90 -5.05 -21.69
N TYR A 145 -3.75 -4.30 -20.62
CA TYR A 145 -4.24 -4.71 -19.31
C TYR A 145 -5.76 -4.53 -19.16
N GLU A 146 -6.43 -3.79 -20.05
CA GLU A 146 -7.89 -3.78 -20.08
C GLU A 146 -8.44 -5.13 -20.55
N ASN A 147 -7.86 -5.72 -21.59
CA ASN A 147 -8.23 -7.06 -22.00
C ASN A 147 -7.89 -8.11 -20.94
N LEU A 148 -6.70 -8.02 -20.33
CA LEU A 148 -6.30 -8.90 -19.22
C LEU A 148 -7.27 -8.82 -18.03
N TRP A 149 -7.75 -7.63 -17.70
CA TRP A 149 -8.79 -7.42 -16.68
C TRP A 149 -10.09 -8.12 -17.08
N ARG A 150 -10.59 -7.86 -18.28
CA ARG A 150 -11.90 -8.37 -18.73
C ARG A 150 -11.95 -9.89 -18.82
N THR A 151 -10.87 -10.51 -19.21
CA THR A 151 -10.79 -11.96 -19.42
C THR A 151 -10.36 -12.75 -18.19
N THR A 152 -9.61 -12.12 -17.27
CA THR A 152 -8.92 -12.88 -16.21
C THR A 152 -8.94 -12.17 -14.85
N LEU A 153 -8.34 -10.97 -14.73
CA LEU A 153 -8.04 -10.38 -13.43
C LEU A 153 -9.28 -9.97 -12.62
N ASN A 154 -10.42 -9.70 -13.26
CA ASN A 154 -11.66 -9.39 -12.53
C ASN A 154 -12.10 -10.54 -11.60
N THR A 155 -11.71 -11.78 -11.90
CA THR A 155 -12.04 -12.96 -11.07
C THR A 155 -11.27 -12.99 -9.75
N ALA A 156 -10.18 -12.26 -9.63
CA ALA A 156 -9.43 -12.09 -8.38
C ALA A 156 -10.20 -11.24 -7.33
N PHE A 157 -11.30 -10.60 -7.73
CA PHE A 157 -12.07 -9.68 -6.90
C PHE A 157 -13.57 -10.07 -6.85
N PRO A 158 -13.91 -11.24 -6.30
CA PRO A 158 -15.30 -11.75 -6.31
C PRO A 158 -16.27 -10.82 -5.58
N GLY A 159 -15.81 -10.10 -4.54
CA GLY A 159 -16.60 -9.09 -3.82
C GLY A 159 -16.71 -7.73 -4.52
N GLY A 160 -15.96 -7.49 -5.60
CA GLY A 160 -15.81 -6.17 -6.20
C GLY A 160 -17.12 -5.53 -6.69
N ARG A 161 -18.06 -6.32 -7.24
CA ARG A 161 -19.38 -5.81 -7.67
C ARG A 161 -20.23 -5.32 -6.50
N ALA A 162 -20.12 -5.98 -5.35
CA ALA A 162 -20.85 -5.59 -4.14
C ALA A 162 -20.23 -4.31 -3.54
N GLU A 163 -18.90 -4.24 -3.46
CA GLU A 163 -18.22 -3.05 -2.98
C GLU A 163 -18.49 -1.82 -3.86
N ALA A 164 -18.56 -1.98 -5.19
CA ALA A 164 -18.89 -0.87 -6.09
C ALA A 164 -20.33 -0.38 -5.94
N ARG A 165 -21.29 -1.28 -5.63
CA ARG A 165 -22.68 -0.87 -5.36
C ARG A 165 -22.84 -0.13 -4.04
N ASN A 166 -21.98 -0.44 -3.07
CA ASN A 166 -22.00 0.14 -1.72
C ASN A 166 -21.01 1.31 -1.57
N ASP A 167 -20.38 1.74 -2.67
CA ASP A 167 -19.44 2.86 -2.64
C ASP A 167 -20.18 4.18 -2.33
N ALA A 168 -19.52 5.05 -1.57
CA ALA A 168 -20.03 6.41 -1.29
C ALA A 168 -20.18 7.26 -2.56
N ASP A 169 -19.40 6.96 -3.62
CA ASP A 169 -19.57 7.55 -4.94
C ASP A 169 -20.63 6.76 -5.72
N PRO A 170 -21.82 7.33 -5.99
CA PRO A 170 -22.89 6.65 -6.72
C PRO A 170 -22.54 6.35 -8.18
N SER A 171 -21.49 6.96 -8.71
CA SER A 171 -20.94 6.68 -10.04
C SER A 171 -19.98 5.49 -10.08
N ALA A 172 -19.59 4.96 -8.92
CA ALA A 172 -18.67 3.84 -8.83
C ALA A 172 -19.20 2.60 -9.57
N ARG A 173 -18.34 1.99 -10.35
CA ARG A 173 -18.63 0.75 -11.09
C ARG A 173 -17.44 -0.20 -10.96
N PHE A 174 -17.71 -1.49 -10.89
CA PHE A 174 -16.68 -2.52 -10.84
C PHE A 174 -15.94 -2.60 -12.18
N THR A 175 -14.97 -1.73 -12.35
CA THR A 175 -14.09 -1.61 -13.52
C THR A 175 -12.63 -1.74 -13.10
N ARG A 176 -11.76 -2.06 -14.03
CA ARG A 176 -10.30 -2.07 -13.81
C ARG A 176 -9.82 -0.75 -13.21
N ALA A 177 -10.23 0.38 -13.80
CA ALA A 177 -9.80 1.71 -13.37
C ALA A 177 -10.22 2.02 -11.93
N TRP A 178 -11.44 1.62 -11.53
CA TRP A 178 -11.93 1.80 -10.16
C TRP A 178 -11.13 0.95 -9.16
N VAL A 179 -10.91 -0.33 -9.44
CA VAL A 179 -10.09 -1.21 -8.57
C VAL A 179 -8.64 -0.71 -8.52
N HIS A 180 -8.07 -0.28 -9.66
CA HIS A 180 -6.74 0.31 -9.72
C HIS A 180 -6.63 1.55 -8.84
N SER A 181 -7.61 2.44 -8.85
CA SER A 181 -7.58 3.68 -8.03
C SER A 181 -7.49 3.37 -6.53
N ILE A 182 -8.23 2.35 -6.07
CA ILE A 182 -8.21 1.88 -4.69
C ILE A 182 -6.86 1.21 -4.37
N ALA A 183 -6.42 0.27 -5.20
CA ALA A 183 -5.14 -0.42 -5.02
C ALA A 183 -3.94 0.56 -5.05
N LYS A 184 -4.00 1.61 -5.90
CA LYS A 184 -3.01 2.69 -5.93
C LYS A 184 -2.98 3.49 -4.63
N THR A 185 -4.14 3.81 -4.06
CA THR A 185 -4.24 4.47 -2.75
C THR A 185 -3.61 3.61 -1.65
N VAL A 186 -3.91 2.32 -1.65
CA VAL A 186 -3.32 1.34 -0.71
C VAL A 186 -1.80 1.26 -0.87
N ASN A 187 -1.29 1.25 -2.10
CA ASN A 187 0.15 1.24 -2.36
C ASN A 187 0.85 2.50 -1.85
N VAL A 188 0.21 3.67 -2.00
CA VAL A 188 0.74 4.93 -1.46
C VAL A 188 0.82 4.88 0.06
N LEU A 189 -0.25 4.44 0.73
CA LEU A 189 -0.27 4.27 2.19
C LEU A 189 0.81 3.27 2.64
N ARG A 190 0.89 2.10 1.98
CA ARG A 190 1.89 1.06 2.27
C ARG A 190 3.31 1.61 2.17
N ASN A 191 3.63 2.32 1.09
CA ASN A 191 4.96 2.90 0.91
C ASN A 191 5.25 3.94 1.98
N ARG A 192 4.26 4.76 2.34
CA ARG A 192 4.40 5.79 3.36
C ARG A 192 4.74 5.20 4.73
N VAL A 193 3.99 4.19 5.18
CA VAL A 193 4.26 3.54 6.48
C VAL A 193 5.57 2.75 6.45
N ALA A 194 5.92 2.10 5.34
CA ALA A 194 7.18 1.39 5.17
C ALA A 194 8.42 2.31 5.16
N HIS A 195 8.25 3.57 4.73
CA HIS A 195 9.30 4.60 4.78
C HIS A 195 9.21 5.47 6.04
N HIS A 196 8.42 5.07 7.03
CA HIS A 196 8.24 5.77 8.30
C HIS A 196 7.76 7.23 8.14
N GLU A 197 7.03 7.53 7.06
CA GLU A 197 6.48 8.86 6.84
C GLU A 197 5.22 9.11 7.69
N PRO A 198 4.99 10.35 8.15
CA PRO A 198 3.90 10.67 9.08
C PRO A 198 2.51 10.44 8.48
N LEU A 199 1.57 9.93 9.29
CA LEU A 199 0.14 9.80 8.97
C LEU A 199 -0.73 10.85 9.67
N HIS A 200 -0.26 11.49 10.73
CA HIS A 200 -1.05 12.36 11.62
C HIS A 200 -1.80 13.49 10.90
N ASN A 201 -1.30 13.96 9.78
CA ASN A 201 -1.93 15.00 8.96
C ASN A 201 -2.29 14.49 7.55
N GLY A 202 -2.47 13.19 7.39
CA GLY A 202 -2.80 12.55 6.11
C GLY A 202 -1.62 12.47 5.14
N PHE A 203 -1.89 12.10 3.90
CA PHE A 203 -0.88 11.93 2.85
C PHE A 203 -1.41 12.37 1.47
N PRO A 204 -0.56 12.95 0.60
CA PRO A 204 -0.95 13.29 -0.75
C PRO A 204 -1.03 12.05 -1.63
N LEU A 205 -1.98 12.03 -2.56
CA LEU A 205 -1.98 11.05 -3.65
C LEU A 205 -1.09 11.55 -4.80
N PRO A 206 -0.35 10.68 -5.48
CA PRO A 206 0.50 11.07 -6.59
C PRO A 206 -0.33 11.49 -7.82
N GLY A 207 0.26 12.37 -8.64
CA GLY A 207 -0.36 12.85 -9.89
C GLY A 207 -1.36 13.98 -9.72
N GLN A 208 -1.46 14.57 -8.53
CA GLN A 208 -2.23 15.80 -8.36
C GLN A 208 -1.49 16.98 -9.04
N GLN A 209 -2.17 17.69 -9.93
CA GLN A 209 -1.67 18.98 -10.43
C GLN A 209 -1.89 20.01 -9.32
N THR A 210 -0.82 20.42 -8.67
CA THR A 210 -0.85 21.52 -7.70
C THR A 210 -0.55 22.82 -8.45
N GLY A 211 -1.52 23.73 -8.49
CA GLY A 211 -1.25 25.11 -8.90
C GLY A 211 -0.34 25.80 -7.86
N GLN A 212 0.33 26.92 -8.26
CA GLN A 212 1.27 27.64 -7.40
C GLN A 212 0.70 28.04 -6.02
N HIS A 213 -0.63 28.02 -5.84
CA HIS A 213 -1.32 28.44 -4.61
C HIS A 213 -2.30 27.39 -4.05
N GLN A 214 -2.39 26.19 -4.62
CA GLN A 214 -3.24 25.13 -4.09
C GLN A 214 -2.39 23.98 -3.55
N PRO A 215 -2.38 23.76 -2.22
CA PRO A 215 -1.70 22.58 -1.66
C PRO A 215 -2.36 21.29 -2.16
N ALA A 216 -1.55 20.25 -2.36
CA ALA A 216 -2.06 18.92 -2.71
C ALA A 216 -3.13 18.47 -1.71
N ARG A 217 -4.28 18.01 -2.22
CA ARG A 217 -5.32 17.41 -1.39
C ARG A 217 -4.72 16.19 -0.67
N ARG A 218 -4.87 16.17 0.64
CA ARG A 218 -4.37 15.06 1.46
C ARG A 218 -5.50 14.11 1.81
N LEU A 219 -5.24 12.83 1.66
CA LEU A 219 -6.12 11.79 2.14
C LEU A 219 -5.84 11.55 3.63
N THR A 220 -6.87 11.42 4.45
CA THR A 220 -6.68 11.12 5.88
C THR A 220 -6.18 9.69 6.08
N ALA A 221 -5.54 9.40 7.22
CA ALA A 221 -5.17 8.04 7.58
C ALA A 221 -6.39 7.10 7.57
N ALA A 222 -7.53 7.55 8.13
CA ALA A 222 -8.78 6.78 8.16
C ALA A 222 -9.29 6.44 6.74
N ALA A 223 -9.24 7.38 5.80
CA ALA A 223 -9.64 7.12 4.41
C ALA A 223 -8.67 6.15 3.69
N GLY A 224 -7.38 6.20 4.01
CA GLY A 224 -6.40 5.22 3.51
C GLY A 224 -6.64 3.81 4.08
N ILE A 225 -6.99 3.72 5.35
CA ILE A 225 -7.37 2.48 6.05
C ILE A 225 -8.63 1.90 5.42
N GLU A 226 -9.68 2.70 5.21
CA GLU A 226 -10.88 2.25 4.51
C GLU A 226 -10.57 1.75 3.09
N SER A 227 -9.59 2.33 2.40
CA SER A 227 -9.18 1.87 1.07
C SER A 227 -8.61 0.45 1.09
N TYR A 228 -7.74 0.09 2.06
CA TYR A 228 -7.25 -1.29 2.12
C TYR A 228 -8.32 -2.27 2.63
N MET A 229 -9.20 -1.86 3.53
CA MET A 229 -10.33 -2.69 3.96
C MET A 229 -11.28 -2.96 2.80
N LYS A 230 -11.59 -1.94 1.98
CA LYS A 230 -12.37 -2.09 0.75
C LYS A 230 -11.70 -3.05 -0.24
N LEU A 231 -10.39 -2.90 -0.48
CA LEU A 231 -9.61 -3.82 -1.32
C LEU A 231 -9.67 -5.25 -0.79
N THR A 232 -9.57 -5.43 0.52
CA THR A 232 -9.66 -6.76 1.16
C THR A 232 -11.04 -7.36 0.98
N ARG A 233 -12.14 -6.61 1.20
CA ARG A 233 -13.51 -7.07 0.98
C ARG A 233 -13.80 -7.45 -0.48
N MET A 234 -13.13 -6.79 -1.44
CA MET A 234 -13.23 -7.19 -2.85
C MET A 234 -12.62 -8.56 -3.10
N ILE A 235 -11.53 -8.89 -2.41
CA ILE A 235 -10.79 -10.17 -2.54
C ILE A 235 -11.47 -11.26 -1.72
N ASP A 236 -11.70 -11.00 -0.44
CA ASP A 236 -12.22 -11.95 0.53
C ASP A 236 -12.87 -11.19 1.70
N ARG A 237 -14.17 -11.43 1.93
CA ARG A 237 -14.94 -10.77 2.98
C ARG A 237 -14.60 -11.32 4.36
N ASP A 238 -14.38 -12.63 4.45
CA ASP A 238 -14.08 -13.27 5.72
C ASP A 238 -12.70 -12.83 6.22
N LEU A 239 -11.75 -12.63 5.30
CA LEU A 239 -10.46 -12.04 5.62
C LEU A 239 -10.59 -10.60 6.11
N ALA A 240 -11.44 -9.80 5.49
CA ALA A 240 -11.66 -8.42 5.94
C ALA A 240 -12.29 -8.38 7.33
N GLU A 241 -13.25 -9.27 7.60
CA GLU A 241 -13.83 -9.45 8.93
C GLU A 241 -12.78 -9.90 9.95
N TRP A 242 -11.95 -10.87 9.58
CA TRP A 242 -10.84 -11.33 10.43
C TRP A 242 -9.87 -10.20 10.78
N ILE A 243 -9.45 -9.37 9.80
CA ILE A 243 -8.60 -8.19 10.05
C ILE A 243 -9.32 -7.24 11.02
N THR A 244 -10.59 -6.93 10.79
CA THR A 244 -11.37 -6.03 11.66
C THR A 244 -11.35 -6.47 13.13
N HIS A 245 -11.46 -7.77 13.39
CA HIS A 245 -11.46 -8.31 14.75
C HIS A 245 -10.06 -8.42 15.39
N ASN A 246 -9.00 -8.41 14.59
CA ASN A 246 -7.64 -8.65 15.06
C ASN A 246 -6.73 -7.41 14.97
N THR A 247 -7.20 -6.33 14.35
CA THR A 247 -6.43 -5.09 14.22
C THR A 247 -6.52 -4.21 15.45
N ARG A 248 -5.44 -3.44 15.71
CA ARG A 248 -5.41 -2.36 16.70
C ARG A 248 -5.71 -0.98 16.10
N VAL A 249 -5.88 -0.92 14.78
CA VAL A 249 -5.94 0.35 14.03
C VAL A 249 -7.13 1.20 14.46
N GLN A 250 -8.31 0.60 14.66
CA GLN A 250 -9.51 1.35 15.03
C GLN A 250 -9.38 2.00 16.42
N GLN A 251 -8.84 1.27 17.39
CA GLN A 251 -8.56 1.82 18.71
C GLN A 251 -7.56 2.98 18.63
N LEU A 252 -6.45 2.77 17.89
CA LEU A 252 -5.44 3.82 17.73
C LEU A 252 -5.98 5.07 17.03
N LEU A 253 -6.89 4.92 16.05
CA LEU A 253 -7.56 6.07 15.45
C LEU A 253 -8.40 6.86 16.46
N ALA A 254 -9.09 6.15 17.37
CA ALA A 254 -9.90 6.78 18.43
C ALA A 254 -9.04 7.45 19.51
N ASP A 255 -7.88 6.88 19.82
CA ASP A 255 -6.97 7.31 20.90
C ASP A 255 -6.01 8.43 20.46
N ARG A 256 -6.32 9.16 19.38
CA ARG A 256 -5.48 10.27 18.91
C ARG A 256 -5.34 11.33 19.99
N PRO A 257 -4.09 11.71 20.40
CA PRO A 257 -3.85 12.78 21.38
C PRO A 257 -4.39 14.13 20.88
N GLN A 258 -5.01 14.87 21.83
CA GLN A 258 -5.57 16.22 21.64
C GLN A 258 -4.88 17.20 22.56
#